data_5b74cdb84f970c383b9395007e64ef20
#
_entry.id   5b74cdb84f970c383b9395007e64ef20
#
_cell.length_a   1.000
_cell.length_b   1.000
_cell.length_c   1.000
_cell.angle_alpha   90.00
_cell.angle_beta   90.00
_cell.angle_gamma   90.00
#
_symmetry.space_group_name_H-M   'P 1'
#
loop_
_entity.id
_entity.type
_entity.pdbx_description
1 polymer ?
#
loop_
_entity_poly.entity_id
_entity_poly.type
_entity_poly.pdbx_seq_one_letter_code
_entity_poly.pdbx_strand_id
1 'polypeptide(L)'
;LACAVAVALSVGCSAVRTPAVVAAEPAILKDCDACPELVRVGPGSFQMGSPADEKYPPAVPEARITEERPAHQVSIGYSFAIGRHEITVGDFARFAEATKFEEKGCYILTGKQWQFDPAADWRRPGFPVSDRHPATCLSYDDFAKYLSWLSSTTGKTYRFPAEAEWEHVARLGQPEPPALDER
;
A
#
# COMPACT_ATOMS: atom_id res chain seq x y z
N LEU A 1 69.91 43.14 -1.13
CA LEU A 1 69.17 41.88 -1.00
C LEU A 1 67.86 42.12 -0.25
N ALA A 2 66.71 42.15 -0.98
CA ALA A 2 65.41 42.29 -0.42
C ALA A 2 64.74 40.91 -0.38
N CYS A 3 64.35 40.50 0.83
CA CYS A 3 63.57 39.27 1.05
C CYS A 3 62.07 39.62 0.99
N ALA A 4 61.37 39.12 -0.04
CA ALA A 4 59.91 39.27 -0.11
C ALA A 4 59.25 38.09 0.58
N VAL A 5 58.41 38.36 1.61
CA VAL A 5 57.59 37.39 2.29
C VAL A 5 56.21 37.36 1.58
N ALA A 6 55.89 36.22 0.97
CA ALA A 6 54.56 36.01 0.41
C ALA A 6 53.63 35.45 1.50
N VAL A 7 52.53 36.18 1.84
CA VAL A 7 51.46 35.71 2.72
C VAL A 7 50.39 35.01 1.85
N ALA A 8 50.24 33.71 2.01
CA ALA A 8 49.18 32.94 1.38
C ALA A 8 47.91 33.03 2.24
N LEU A 9 46.87 33.74 1.75
CA LEU A 9 45.52 33.72 2.32
C LEU A 9 44.78 32.46 1.88
N SER A 10 44.60 31.51 2.80
CA SER A 10 43.73 30.36 2.58
C SER A 10 42.27 30.78 2.78
N VAL A 11 41.55 30.89 1.68
CA VAL A 11 40.10 31.08 1.71
C VAL A 11 39.46 29.72 2.04
N GLY A 12 39.04 29.54 3.27
CA GLY A 12 38.29 28.36 3.71
C GLY A 12 36.91 28.33 3.05
N CYS A 13 36.67 27.39 2.16
CA CYS A 13 35.37 27.14 1.59
C CYS A 13 34.50 26.42 2.64
N SER A 14 33.66 27.18 3.36
CA SER A 14 32.67 26.60 4.25
C SER A 14 31.57 25.99 3.44
N ALA A 15 31.55 24.63 3.37
CA ALA A 15 30.44 23.89 2.77
C ALA A 15 29.15 24.18 3.57
N VAL A 16 28.24 24.93 2.96
CA VAL A 16 26.87 25.10 3.48
C VAL A 16 26.20 23.72 3.42
N ARG A 17 26.09 23.05 4.57
CA ARG A 17 25.26 21.86 4.70
C ARG A 17 23.81 22.31 4.56
N THR A 18 23.18 22.03 3.42
CA THR A 18 21.73 22.06 3.30
C THR A 18 21.14 21.10 4.34
N PRO A 19 20.20 21.58 5.19
CA PRO A 19 19.53 20.70 6.12
C PRO A 19 18.80 19.63 5.31
N ALA A 20 18.97 18.36 5.68
CA ALA A 20 18.17 17.28 5.14
C ALA A 20 16.69 17.60 5.42
N VAL A 21 15.90 17.73 4.37
CA VAL A 21 14.44 17.84 4.51
C VAL A 21 14.00 16.49 5.07
N VAL A 22 13.77 16.45 6.38
CA VAL A 22 13.09 15.33 7.02
C VAL A 22 11.68 15.36 6.43
N ALA A 23 11.35 14.39 5.58
CA ALA A 23 10.01 14.24 5.09
C ALA A 23 9.08 14.14 6.32
N ALA A 24 8.12 15.06 6.42
CA ALA A 24 7.14 15.01 7.50
C ALA A 24 6.42 13.65 7.41
N GLU A 25 6.24 13.00 8.56
CA GLU A 25 5.47 11.76 8.59
C GLU A 25 4.09 12.00 7.96
N PRO A 26 3.59 11.05 7.14
CA PRO A 26 2.31 11.22 6.47
C PRO A 26 1.21 11.42 7.51
N ALA A 27 0.36 12.43 7.31
CA ALA A 27 -0.74 12.71 8.21
C ALA A 27 -1.71 11.54 8.23
N ILE A 28 -1.88 10.91 9.40
CA ILE A 28 -2.88 9.88 9.63
C ILE A 28 -4.25 10.55 9.76
N LEU A 29 -5.18 10.08 8.98
CA LEU A 29 -6.58 10.52 8.98
C LEU A 29 -7.45 9.42 9.59
N LYS A 30 -8.49 9.81 10.30
CA LYS A 30 -9.48 8.89 10.83
C LYS A 30 -10.85 9.56 10.78
N ASP A 31 -11.78 8.99 10.06
CA ASP A 31 -13.09 9.62 9.82
C ASP A 31 -14.07 9.41 10.96
N CYS A 32 -13.83 8.41 11.81
CA CYS A 32 -14.54 8.17 13.06
C CYS A 32 -13.66 7.32 14.00
N ASP A 33 -13.99 7.24 15.29
CA ASP A 33 -13.19 6.50 16.28
C ASP A 33 -13.03 5.02 15.93
N ALA A 34 -14.06 4.44 15.33
CA ALA A 34 -14.08 3.03 14.89
C ALA A 34 -13.69 2.83 13.43
N CYS A 35 -13.34 3.89 12.69
CA CYS A 35 -12.94 3.81 11.29
C CYS A 35 -11.47 3.37 11.15
N PRO A 36 -11.09 2.75 10.02
CA PRO A 36 -9.69 2.46 9.73
C PRO A 36 -8.85 3.74 9.61
N GLU A 37 -7.59 3.61 9.93
CA GLU A 37 -6.61 4.68 9.70
C GLU A 37 -6.31 4.82 8.22
N LEU A 38 -6.29 6.05 7.74
CA LEU A 38 -6.01 6.39 6.35
C LEU A 38 -4.76 7.27 6.27
N VAL A 39 -4.05 7.17 5.16
CA VAL A 39 -2.93 8.03 4.80
C VAL A 39 -3.33 8.88 3.62
N ARG A 40 -3.12 10.19 3.72
CA ARG A 40 -3.34 11.11 2.59
C ARG A 40 -2.22 10.97 1.57
N VAL A 41 -2.62 10.81 0.31
CA VAL A 41 -1.74 10.78 -0.85
C VAL A 41 -2.03 12.01 -1.71
N GLY A 42 -1.01 12.79 -2.00
CA GLY A 42 -1.10 13.97 -2.88
C GLY A 42 -1.12 13.59 -4.36
N PRO A 43 -1.39 14.59 -5.23
CA PRO A 43 -1.20 14.44 -6.66
C PRO A 43 0.25 14.07 -6.97
N GLY A 44 0.45 13.25 -8.01
CA GLY A 44 1.79 12.83 -8.42
C GLY A 44 1.80 12.13 -9.76
N SER A 45 3.00 11.86 -10.25
CA SER A 45 3.22 11.09 -11.47
C SER A 45 4.24 10.00 -11.21
N PHE A 46 4.07 8.85 -11.81
CA PHE A 46 4.96 7.71 -11.65
C PHE A 46 4.98 6.85 -12.91
N GLN A 47 5.97 5.97 -13.02
CA GLN A 47 5.99 4.94 -14.06
C GLN A 47 5.20 3.74 -13.56
N MET A 48 4.08 3.45 -14.23
CA MET A 48 3.23 2.29 -13.98
C MET A 48 3.66 1.14 -14.89
N GLY A 49 3.58 -0.08 -14.36
CA GLY A 49 3.96 -1.29 -15.09
C GLY A 49 5.46 -1.57 -15.04
N SER A 50 5.88 -2.58 -15.78
CA SER A 50 7.23 -3.13 -15.73
C SER A 50 8.04 -2.80 -16.98
N PRO A 51 9.32 -2.40 -16.84
CA PRO A 51 10.20 -2.18 -17.98
C PRO A 51 10.48 -3.49 -18.74
N ALA A 52 10.87 -3.36 -20.01
CA ALA A 52 11.05 -4.52 -20.88
C ALA A 52 12.16 -5.47 -20.45
N ASP A 53 13.15 -4.97 -19.72
CA ASP A 53 14.32 -5.69 -19.22
C ASP A 53 14.20 -6.18 -17.78
N GLU A 54 13.04 -5.98 -17.14
CA GLU A 54 12.79 -6.50 -15.79
C GLU A 54 12.82 -8.03 -15.79
N LYS A 55 13.57 -8.58 -14.82
CA LYS A 55 13.74 -10.02 -14.65
C LYS A 55 12.74 -10.53 -13.62
N TYR A 56 11.98 -11.52 -14.03
CA TYR A 56 11.03 -12.21 -13.17
C TYR A 56 11.59 -13.58 -12.73
N PRO A 57 11.18 -14.07 -11.55
CA PRO A 57 11.48 -15.45 -11.17
C PRO A 57 10.98 -16.44 -12.23
N PRO A 58 11.70 -17.55 -12.49
CA PRO A 58 11.32 -18.53 -13.54
C PRO A 58 9.93 -19.13 -13.38
N ALA A 59 9.33 -19.05 -12.20
CA ALA A 59 7.99 -19.55 -11.92
C ALA A 59 6.87 -18.59 -12.37
N VAL A 60 7.18 -17.36 -12.78
CA VAL A 60 6.17 -16.40 -13.26
C VAL A 60 5.83 -16.70 -14.71
N PRO A 61 4.55 -17.00 -15.04
CA PRO A 61 4.15 -17.25 -16.42
C PRO A 61 4.34 -16.01 -17.30
N GLU A 62 4.81 -16.18 -18.54
CA GLU A 62 5.01 -15.10 -19.51
C GLU A 62 3.76 -14.24 -19.72
N ALA A 63 2.57 -14.85 -19.71
CA ALA A 63 1.31 -14.13 -19.82
C ALA A 63 1.14 -13.07 -18.71
N ARG A 64 1.60 -13.34 -17.49
CA ARG A 64 1.55 -12.37 -16.38
C ARG A 64 2.53 -11.23 -16.58
N ILE A 65 3.71 -11.53 -17.10
CA ILE A 65 4.73 -10.52 -17.40
C ILE A 65 4.24 -9.54 -18.47
N THR A 66 3.55 -10.04 -19.49
CA THR A 66 3.02 -9.20 -20.59
C THR A 66 1.87 -8.30 -20.15
N GLU A 67 1.08 -8.70 -19.15
CA GLU A 67 -0.01 -7.89 -18.59
C GLU A 67 0.48 -6.59 -17.93
N GLU A 68 1.71 -6.58 -17.41
CA GLU A 68 2.32 -5.42 -16.77
C GLU A 68 3.08 -4.49 -17.72
N ARG A 69 3.13 -4.81 -19.01
CA ARG A 69 3.91 -4.07 -20.01
C ARG A 69 3.03 -3.39 -21.06
N PRO A 70 3.51 -2.31 -21.66
CA PRO A 70 4.77 -1.61 -21.39
C PRO A 70 4.70 -0.71 -20.15
N ALA A 71 5.85 -0.43 -19.54
CA ALA A 71 5.93 0.64 -18.55
C ALA A 71 5.56 1.98 -19.21
N HIS A 72 4.68 2.75 -18.56
CA HIS A 72 4.19 4.01 -19.07
C HIS A 72 3.96 5.02 -17.95
N GLN A 73 4.00 6.30 -18.28
CA GLN A 73 3.80 7.36 -17.30
C GLN A 73 2.32 7.57 -17.00
N VAL A 74 1.98 7.57 -15.71
CA VAL A 74 0.64 7.89 -15.22
C VAL A 74 0.72 9.10 -14.30
N SER A 75 -0.26 10.00 -14.42
CA SER A 75 -0.42 11.18 -13.57
C SER A 75 -1.74 11.13 -12.83
N ILE A 76 -1.67 11.21 -11.50
CA ILE A 76 -2.84 11.32 -10.62
C ILE A 76 -2.97 12.80 -10.26
N GLY A 77 -3.97 13.49 -10.82
CA GLY A 77 -4.15 14.94 -10.70
C GLY A 77 -4.92 15.39 -9.45
N TYR A 78 -5.22 14.50 -8.52
CA TYR A 78 -6.01 14.77 -7.32
C TYR A 78 -5.40 14.12 -6.07
N SER A 79 -5.81 14.60 -4.90
CA SER A 79 -5.47 13.96 -3.63
C SER A 79 -6.52 12.92 -3.27
N PHE A 80 -6.09 11.80 -2.69
CA PHE A 80 -6.96 10.77 -2.13
C PHE A 80 -6.40 10.30 -0.77
N ALA A 81 -7.14 9.44 -0.11
CA ALA A 81 -6.66 8.76 1.09
C ALA A 81 -6.77 7.25 0.88
N ILE A 82 -5.78 6.50 1.37
CA ILE A 82 -5.74 5.04 1.30
C ILE A 82 -5.60 4.46 2.70
N GLY A 83 -6.12 3.25 2.92
CA GLY A 83 -5.92 2.53 4.18
C GLY A 83 -4.43 2.41 4.52
N ARG A 84 -4.07 2.76 5.75
CA ARG A 84 -2.70 2.56 6.26
C ARG A 84 -2.31 1.08 6.29
N HIS A 85 -3.29 0.25 6.50
CA HIS A 85 -3.20 -1.21 6.53
C HIS A 85 -4.36 -1.79 5.73
N GLU A 86 -4.29 -3.06 5.44
CA GLU A 86 -5.44 -3.84 4.97
C GLU A 86 -6.56 -3.74 6.00
N ILE A 87 -7.81 -3.93 5.57
CA ILE A 87 -8.96 -3.99 6.48
C ILE A 87 -8.73 -5.13 7.47
N THR A 88 -8.72 -4.80 8.75
CA THR A 88 -8.45 -5.77 9.80
C THR A 88 -9.70 -6.58 10.17
N VAL A 89 -9.47 -7.73 10.83
CA VAL A 89 -10.56 -8.53 11.45
C VAL A 89 -11.42 -7.67 12.37
N GLY A 90 -10.79 -6.79 13.18
CA GLY A 90 -11.52 -5.88 14.07
C GLY A 90 -12.34 -4.83 13.32
N ASP A 91 -11.84 -4.29 12.19
CA ASP A 91 -12.60 -3.37 11.36
C ASP A 91 -13.81 -4.06 10.72
N PHE A 92 -13.60 -5.25 10.17
CA PHE A 92 -14.66 -6.02 9.54
C PHE A 92 -15.70 -6.54 10.56
N ALA A 93 -15.26 -6.87 11.77
CA ALA A 93 -16.16 -7.31 12.86
C ALA A 93 -17.19 -6.23 13.19
N ARG A 94 -16.80 -4.96 13.23
CA ARG A 94 -17.75 -3.84 13.48
C ARG A 94 -18.82 -3.73 12.40
N PHE A 95 -18.45 -3.89 11.15
CA PHE A 95 -19.38 -3.97 10.03
C PHE A 95 -20.32 -5.16 10.16
N ALA A 96 -19.77 -6.35 10.40
CA ALA A 96 -20.53 -7.57 10.51
C ALA A 96 -21.54 -7.52 11.66
N GLU A 97 -21.18 -6.91 12.80
CA GLU A 97 -22.07 -6.70 13.94
C GLU A 97 -23.20 -5.73 13.58
N ALA A 98 -22.86 -4.58 12.98
CA ALA A 98 -23.83 -3.53 12.63
C ALA A 98 -24.84 -3.97 11.57
N THR A 99 -24.41 -4.81 10.62
CA THR A 99 -25.25 -5.23 9.47
C THR A 99 -25.80 -6.64 9.60
N LYS A 100 -25.42 -7.38 10.65
CA LYS A 100 -25.72 -8.81 10.81
C LYS A 100 -25.15 -9.64 9.63
N PHE A 101 -23.98 -9.22 9.12
CA PHE A 101 -23.32 -9.91 8.04
C PHE A 101 -22.90 -11.32 8.46
N GLU A 102 -23.33 -12.29 7.66
CA GLU A 102 -22.96 -13.70 7.79
C GLU A 102 -22.56 -14.23 6.42
N GLU A 103 -21.35 -14.72 6.32
CA GLU A 103 -20.81 -15.43 5.17
C GLU A 103 -19.94 -16.58 5.68
N LYS A 104 -20.00 -17.73 5.02
CA LYS A 104 -19.26 -18.94 5.39
C LYS A 104 -18.73 -19.65 4.17
N GLY A 105 -17.66 -20.38 4.40
CA GLY A 105 -16.98 -21.14 3.38
C GLY A 105 -15.95 -20.30 2.64
N CYS A 106 -14.70 -20.73 2.73
CA CYS A 106 -13.63 -20.19 1.91
C CYS A 106 -12.59 -21.26 1.63
N TYR A 107 -11.69 -20.97 0.70
CA TYR A 107 -10.53 -21.81 0.45
C TYR A 107 -9.47 -21.55 1.51
N ILE A 108 -9.05 -22.59 2.20
CA ILE A 108 -7.97 -22.55 3.19
C ILE A 108 -6.80 -23.42 2.72
N LEU A 109 -5.59 -23.07 3.15
CA LEU A 109 -4.39 -23.85 2.84
C LEU A 109 -4.25 -24.99 3.83
N THR A 110 -4.47 -26.22 3.37
CA THR A 110 -4.27 -27.45 4.17
C THR A 110 -3.01 -28.15 3.71
N GLY A 111 -1.94 -28.03 4.48
CA GLY A 111 -0.62 -28.48 4.06
C GLY A 111 -0.09 -27.66 2.88
N LYS A 112 -0.09 -28.22 1.66
CA LYS A 112 0.36 -27.55 0.43
C LYS A 112 -0.77 -27.34 -0.60
N GLN A 113 -2.01 -27.61 -0.24
CA GLN A 113 -3.14 -27.57 -1.16
C GLN A 113 -4.23 -26.63 -0.65
N TRP A 114 -4.82 -25.88 -1.58
CA TRP A 114 -6.01 -25.09 -1.31
C TRP A 114 -7.24 -25.98 -1.34
N GLN A 115 -8.02 -25.97 -0.27
CA GLN A 115 -9.25 -26.76 -0.14
C GLN A 115 -10.39 -25.86 0.35
N PHE A 116 -11.57 -26.07 -0.20
CA PHE A 116 -12.76 -25.37 0.27
C PHE A 116 -13.21 -25.95 1.62
N ASP A 117 -13.32 -25.11 2.62
CA ASP A 117 -13.87 -25.45 3.93
C ASP A 117 -15.16 -24.66 4.18
N PRO A 118 -16.33 -25.33 4.21
CA PRO A 118 -17.61 -24.66 4.45
C PRO A 118 -17.77 -24.11 5.87
N ALA A 119 -16.91 -24.51 6.83
CA ALA A 119 -16.92 -24.03 8.20
C ALA A 119 -15.96 -22.86 8.44
N ALA A 120 -15.04 -22.60 7.50
CA ALA A 120 -14.14 -21.46 7.59
C ALA A 120 -14.89 -20.16 7.29
N ASP A 121 -14.49 -19.12 7.96
CA ASP A 121 -14.98 -17.75 7.77
C ASP A 121 -13.88 -16.73 8.12
N TRP A 122 -14.16 -15.46 8.00
CA TRP A 122 -13.20 -14.40 8.30
C TRP A 122 -12.75 -14.37 9.78
N ARG A 123 -13.48 -15.00 10.70
CA ARG A 123 -13.10 -15.17 12.12
C ARG A 123 -12.21 -16.40 12.33
N ARG A 124 -12.35 -17.38 11.44
CA ARG A 124 -11.67 -18.67 11.51
C ARG A 124 -11.18 -19.10 10.12
N PRO A 125 -10.18 -18.40 9.57
CA PRO A 125 -9.70 -18.65 8.21
C PRO A 125 -8.74 -19.85 8.08
N GLY A 126 -8.75 -20.78 9.05
CA GLY A 126 -7.86 -21.94 9.05
C GLY A 126 -6.54 -21.72 9.80
N PHE A 127 -6.32 -20.54 10.35
CA PHE A 127 -5.17 -20.21 11.21
C PHE A 127 -5.58 -19.20 12.29
N PRO A 128 -4.82 -19.07 13.39
CA PRO A 128 -5.12 -18.12 14.45
C PRO A 128 -5.06 -16.67 13.95
N VAL A 129 -6.10 -15.90 14.24
CA VAL A 129 -6.17 -14.48 13.94
C VAL A 129 -6.52 -13.67 15.20
N SER A 130 -6.16 -12.40 15.18
CA SER A 130 -6.57 -11.41 16.17
C SER A 130 -7.20 -10.21 15.43
N ASP A 131 -7.80 -9.30 16.15
CA ASP A 131 -8.42 -8.09 15.60
C ASP A 131 -7.48 -7.24 14.71
N ARG A 132 -6.18 -7.39 14.89
CA ARG A 132 -5.16 -6.65 14.14
C ARG A 132 -4.67 -7.36 12.87
N HIS A 133 -5.05 -8.61 12.65
CA HIS A 133 -4.71 -9.30 11.41
C HIS A 133 -5.61 -8.83 10.26
N PRO A 134 -5.13 -8.88 9.02
CA PRO A 134 -5.97 -8.65 7.85
C PRO A 134 -7.17 -9.60 7.83
N ALA A 135 -8.34 -9.07 7.48
CA ALA A 135 -9.54 -9.88 7.26
C ALA A 135 -9.40 -10.67 5.95
N THR A 136 -9.52 -11.98 6.07
CA THR A 136 -9.43 -12.94 4.95
C THR A 136 -10.72 -13.75 4.83
N CYS A 137 -10.80 -14.70 3.92
CA CYS A 137 -12.03 -15.46 3.67
C CYS A 137 -13.24 -14.59 3.28
N LEU A 138 -12.98 -13.54 2.52
CA LEU A 138 -13.97 -12.58 2.05
C LEU A 138 -13.85 -12.41 0.53
N SER A 139 -14.98 -12.30 -0.12
CA SER A 139 -15.06 -12.02 -1.54
C SER A 139 -14.91 -10.51 -1.84
N TYR A 140 -14.73 -10.17 -3.11
CA TYR A 140 -14.79 -8.79 -3.58
C TYR A 140 -16.12 -8.12 -3.17
N ASP A 141 -17.23 -8.83 -3.32
CA ASP A 141 -18.58 -8.31 -3.00
C ASP A 141 -18.73 -8.06 -1.50
N ASP A 142 -18.09 -8.83 -0.65
CA ASP A 142 -18.15 -8.63 0.80
C ASP A 142 -17.40 -7.36 1.20
N PHE A 143 -16.23 -7.13 0.61
CA PHE A 143 -15.53 -5.86 0.78
C PHE A 143 -16.30 -4.69 0.18
N ALA A 144 -16.99 -4.86 -0.94
CA ALA A 144 -17.85 -3.81 -1.51
C ALA A 144 -18.98 -3.43 -0.56
N LYS A 145 -19.62 -4.42 0.11
CA LYS A 145 -20.63 -4.17 1.15
C LYS A 145 -20.03 -3.41 2.34
N TYR A 146 -18.83 -3.81 2.78
CA TYR A 146 -18.11 -3.10 3.85
C TYR A 146 -17.85 -1.63 3.49
N LEU A 147 -17.32 -1.35 2.29
CA LEU A 147 -17.03 -0.01 1.82
C LEU A 147 -18.29 0.85 1.68
N SER A 148 -19.41 0.25 1.24
CA SER A 148 -20.71 0.90 1.17
C SER A 148 -21.23 1.28 2.56
N TRP A 149 -21.14 0.36 3.52
CA TRP A 149 -21.50 0.62 4.92
C TRP A 149 -20.63 1.74 5.52
N LEU A 150 -19.33 1.69 5.31
CA LEU A 150 -18.39 2.69 5.81
C LEU A 150 -18.70 4.08 5.21
N SER A 151 -19.01 4.12 3.91
CA SER A 151 -19.46 5.35 3.23
C SER A 151 -20.73 5.93 3.85
N SER A 152 -21.70 5.07 4.11
CA SER A 152 -22.97 5.48 4.74
C SER A 152 -22.79 5.96 6.17
N THR A 153 -21.89 5.32 6.91
CA THR A 153 -21.62 5.65 8.31
C THR A 153 -20.86 6.97 8.46
N THR A 154 -19.96 7.27 7.54
CA THR A 154 -19.08 8.45 7.63
C THR A 154 -19.58 9.65 6.81
N GLY A 155 -20.49 9.43 5.88
CA GLY A 155 -20.90 10.43 4.88
C GLY A 155 -19.83 10.76 3.84
N LYS A 156 -18.77 9.93 3.74
CA LYS A 156 -17.67 10.05 2.78
C LYS A 156 -17.71 8.91 1.77
N THR A 157 -17.05 9.09 0.65
CA THR A 157 -16.97 8.04 -0.38
C THR A 157 -15.79 7.12 -0.12
N TYR A 158 -16.08 5.89 0.27
CA TYR A 158 -15.10 4.81 0.34
C TYR A 158 -15.29 3.89 -0.86
N ARG A 159 -14.20 3.50 -1.50
CA ARG A 159 -14.18 2.62 -2.67
C ARG A 159 -12.87 1.84 -2.71
N PHE A 160 -12.80 0.85 -3.56
CA PHE A 160 -11.51 0.25 -3.90
C PHE A 160 -10.60 1.29 -4.57
N PRO A 161 -9.30 1.24 -4.33
CA PRO A 161 -8.36 2.04 -5.11
C PRO A 161 -8.41 1.60 -6.59
N ALA A 162 -8.19 2.54 -7.49
CA ALA A 162 -7.85 2.17 -8.86
C ALA A 162 -6.46 1.50 -8.87
N GLU A 163 -6.19 0.68 -9.88
CA GLU A 163 -4.89 0.02 -10.04
C GLU A 163 -3.73 1.02 -10.00
N ALA A 164 -3.87 2.14 -10.75
CA ALA A 164 -2.89 3.21 -10.75
C ALA A 164 -2.70 3.88 -9.38
N GLU A 165 -3.76 4.05 -8.59
CA GLU A 165 -3.66 4.59 -7.23
C GLU A 165 -2.92 3.63 -6.32
N TRP A 166 -3.21 2.33 -6.43
CA TRP A 166 -2.56 1.30 -5.64
C TRP A 166 -1.06 1.21 -5.97
N GLU A 167 -0.72 1.14 -7.26
CA GLU A 167 0.68 1.04 -7.70
C GLU A 167 1.47 2.31 -7.36
N HIS A 168 0.85 3.50 -7.51
CA HIS A 168 1.47 4.75 -7.11
C HIS A 168 1.91 4.73 -5.64
N VAL A 169 1.04 4.24 -4.76
CA VAL A 169 1.33 4.12 -3.32
C VAL A 169 2.38 3.05 -3.06
N ALA A 170 2.27 1.89 -3.69
CA ALA A 170 3.22 0.79 -3.53
C ALA A 170 4.65 1.20 -3.94
N ARG A 171 4.78 2.05 -4.95
CA ARG A 171 6.09 2.57 -5.38
C ARG A 171 6.59 3.74 -4.55
N LEU A 172 5.74 4.41 -3.74
CA LEU A 172 6.09 5.58 -2.92
C LEU A 172 6.91 6.64 -3.67
N GLY A 173 6.58 6.86 -4.96
CA GLY A 173 7.34 7.77 -5.83
C GLY A 173 8.72 7.27 -6.25
N GLN A 174 9.05 6.03 -5.98
CA GLN A 174 10.28 5.37 -6.46
C GLN A 174 10.11 5.00 -7.94
N PRO A 175 11.12 5.24 -8.77
CA PRO A 175 11.06 4.86 -10.19
C PRO A 175 11.10 3.34 -10.41
N GLU A 176 11.64 2.59 -9.45
CA GLU A 176 11.76 1.14 -9.50
C GLU A 176 11.11 0.49 -8.28
N PRO A 177 10.48 -0.68 -8.43
CA PRO A 177 10.00 -1.43 -7.30
C PRO A 177 11.19 -1.79 -6.39
N PRO A 178 10.99 -1.85 -5.06
CA PRO A 178 12.04 -2.34 -4.17
C PRO A 178 12.44 -3.76 -4.60
N ALA A 179 13.75 -4.02 -4.67
CA ALA A 179 14.25 -5.35 -4.98
C ALA A 179 13.60 -6.36 -4.01
N LEU A 180 13.03 -7.42 -4.57
CA LEU A 180 12.53 -8.53 -3.75
C LEU A 180 13.74 -9.13 -3.03
N ASP A 181 13.75 -9.02 -1.69
CA ASP A 181 14.76 -9.68 -0.87
C ASP A 181 14.56 -11.20 -1.00
N GLU A 182 15.48 -11.87 -1.62
CA GLU A 182 15.50 -13.33 -1.76
C GLU A 182 15.75 -13.97 -0.38
N ARG A 183 14.70 -14.08 0.44
CA ARG A 183 14.75 -14.85 1.68
C ARG A 183 13.96 -16.14 1.55
#